data_136c03547a877029ce660a43c98f6c6a
#
_entry.id   136c03547a877029ce660a43c98f6c6a
#
_cell.length_a   1.000
_cell.length_b   1.000
_cell.length_c   1.000
_cell.angle_alpha   90.00
_cell.angle_beta   90.00
_cell.angle_gamma   90.00
#
_symmetry.space_group_name_H-M   'P 1'
#
loop_
_entity.id
_entity.type
_entity.pdbx_description
1 polymer ?
#
loop_
_entity_poly.entity_id
_entity_poly.type
_entity_poly.pdbx_seq_one_letter_code
_entity_poly.pdbx_strand_id
1 'polypeptide(L)'
;MLTLSLCAPAQATQQIQSSGGCCECRRNNRHCAGSVVAGLSNLCPVKCGGLLMAANAFLLIAVYLLLLMVMAQPLGRGLAALVADKPLFARAEALLWRFSGVQEGGMRWQHYLLAILVFNLLGFVVLLAILMFQGALPLNPQHLPGLSWDLALNTAISFVTNTNWQSYAGESTLSYFSQMVGLTVQNFVSAATGIAVAFALIRGFANRSVATLGNAWRDLTRITLYVLLPISLLMALFFVSQGSIQNFLPYHNVTSLEGAQQTLAMGPVASQEAIKMLGTNGGGFFNVNSAHPFENPTALSNFVQMLSIFLIPAALCFAFGESVKDRRQGSMLLWSMTLMFVVAAALVMWAELRGNPHFLTLGADSAINMEGKETRFGILNSSLFAVITTAASCGAVNAMHDSFTALGGMVPMLLMQLGEVVFGGVGAGLYGMLLFVLLAVFIAGLMIGRTPEFLGKKIDVWEMKMTALAILVTPALVLIGTAIAMMTDAGRAGMANPGTHGFSEVLYAVSSAANNNGSAFAGLSANTPFWNLLLAVCMFVGRFGIIIPVMAIAGAMAVKKVQPVGNGTLPTHGPLFIALLVGTVLLVGALTFIPALALGPVAEHLQLIQGQ
;
A
#
# COMPACT_ATOMS: atom_id res chain seq x y z
N MET A 1 -31.43 -9.67 -7.72
CA MET A 1 -30.95 -11.05 -7.89
C MET A 1 -30.43 -11.19 -9.31
N LEU A 2 -29.17 -10.91 -9.52
CA LEU A 2 -28.43 -11.15 -10.76
C LEU A 2 -27.32 -12.11 -10.39
N THR A 3 -27.55 -13.39 -10.62
CA THR A 3 -26.56 -14.46 -10.50
C THR A 3 -25.58 -14.35 -11.66
N LEU A 4 -24.46 -13.68 -11.46
CA LEU A 4 -23.28 -13.80 -12.30
C LEU A 4 -22.60 -15.14 -11.96
N SER A 5 -22.94 -16.18 -12.73
CA SER A 5 -22.27 -17.47 -12.69
C SER A 5 -20.88 -17.31 -13.29
N LEU A 6 -19.85 -17.27 -12.43
CA LEU A 6 -18.46 -17.34 -12.84
C LEU A 6 -18.13 -18.79 -13.18
N CYS A 7 -18.10 -19.13 -14.46
CA CYS A 7 -17.65 -20.43 -14.95
C CYS A 7 -16.16 -20.63 -14.70
N ALA A 8 -15.81 -21.77 -14.14
CA ALA A 8 -14.44 -22.28 -14.03
C ALA A 8 -13.85 -22.55 -15.44
N PRO A 9 -12.53 -22.40 -15.63
CA PRO A 9 -11.89 -22.48 -16.95
C PRO A 9 -12.07 -23.81 -17.71
N ALA A 10 -12.28 -24.91 -17.00
CA ALA A 10 -12.41 -26.24 -17.62
C ALA A 10 -13.74 -26.48 -18.35
N GLN A 11 -14.83 -25.75 -18.01
CA GLN A 11 -16.12 -25.91 -18.69
C GLN A 11 -16.27 -25.00 -19.92
N ALA A 12 -15.51 -23.93 -20.02
CA ALA A 12 -15.56 -23.02 -21.15
C ALA A 12 -15.07 -23.65 -22.47
N THR A 13 -14.16 -24.64 -22.38
CA THR A 13 -13.59 -25.29 -23.56
C THR A 13 -14.59 -26.26 -24.24
N GLN A 14 -15.47 -26.87 -23.49
CA GLN A 14 -16.49 -27.79 -24.05
C GLN A 14 -17.73 -27.07 -24.60
N GLN A 15 -18.09 -25.89 -24.05
CA GLN A 15 -19.26 -25.14 -24.57
C GLN A 15 -18.97 -24.36 -25.85
N ILE A 16 -17.69 -24.05 -26.15
CA ILE A 16 -17.32 -23.37 -27.40
C ILE A 16 -17.41 -24.30 -28.61
N GLN A 17 -17.38 -25.62 -28.41
CA GLN A 17 -17.58 -26.60 -29.50
C GLN A 17 -19.05 -26.80 -29.89
N SER A 18 -20.02 -26.39 -29.05
CA SER A 18 -21.44 -26.62 -29.30
C SER A 18 -22.25 -25.39 -29.73
N SER A 19 -21.75 -24.19 -29.60
CA SER A 19 -22.38 -22.96 -30.08
C SER A 19 -21.66 -22.42 -31.32
N GLY A 20 -22.17 -22.74 -32.48
CA GLY A 20 -21.68 -22.30 -33.79
C GLY A 20 -21.80 -20.79 -33.98
N GLY A 21 -20.83 -20.04 -33.46
CA GLY A 21 -20.77 -18.59 -33.55
C GLY A 21 -19.34 -18.09 -33.50
N CYS A 22 -18.48 -18.56 -34.36
CA CYS A 22 -17.16 -17.97 -34.56
C CYS A 22 -16.85 -17.87 -36.04
N CYS A 23 -16.78 -16.63 -36.49
CA CYS A 23 -16.09 -16.13 -37.70
C CYS A 23 -16.53 -16.71 -39.03
N GLU A 24 -16.97 -15.82 -39.87
CA GLU A 24 -17.08 -15.92 -41.32
C GLU A 24 -15.86 -16.58 -41.99
N CYS A 25 -15.77 -17.88 -41.90
CA CYS A 25 -14.90 -18.70 -42.72
C CYS A 25 -15.69 -19.86 -43.34
N ARG A 26 -16.98 -19.63 -43.66
CA ARG A 26 -17.84 -20.56 -44.42
C ARG A 26 -18.36 -19.85 -45.65
N ARG A 27 -17.51 -19.76 -46.69
CA ARG A 27 -17.91 -19.77 -48.10
C ARG A 27 -16.67 -19.81 -48.97
N ASN A 28 -16.20 -20.99 -49.25
CA ASN A 28 -15.73 -21.45 -50.56
C ASN A 28 -14.91 -22.74 -50.36
N ASN A 29 -15.64 -23.84 -50.21
CA ASN A 29 -15.07 -25.16 -50.39
C ASN A 29 -14.96 -25.43 -51.88
N ARG A 30 -13.77 -25.30 -52.45
CA ARG A 30 -13.26 -26.17 -53.53
C ARG A 30 -11.74 -25.94 -53.65
N HIS A 31 -11.01 -27.06 -53.48
CA HIS A 31 -9.59 -27.25 -53.76
C HIS A 31 -8.59 -26.51 -52.84
N CYS A 32 -8.19 -27.14 -51.78
CA CYS A 32 -6.85 -27.02 -51.20
C CYS A 32 -6.33 -28.42 -50.84
N ALA A 33 -5.53 -28.94 -51.71
CA ALA A 33 -4.70 -30.09 -51.43
C ALA A 33 -3.50 -29.65 -50.58
N GLY A 34 -3.22 -30.41 -49.54
CA GLY A 34 -1.94 -30.63 -48.91
C GLY A 34 -1.13 -29.44 -48.38
N SER A 35 -0.84 -29.52 -47.12
CA SER A 35 0.40 -29.07 -46.43
C SER A 35 0.58 -27.62 -45.90
N VAL A 36 -0.40 -26.71 -45.94
CA VAL A 36 -0.23 -25.34 -45.37
C VAL A 36 -1.22 -25.06 -44.23
N VAL A 37 -2.18 -25.93 -43.93
CA VAL A 37 -3.26 -25.68 -42.98
C VAL A 37 -2.89 -25.97 -41.53
N ALA A 38 -1.82 -26.69 -41.26
CA ALA A 38 -1.40 -27.02 -39.90
C ALA A 38 -0.81 -25.84 -39.10
N GLY A 39 -0.33 -24.79 -39.77
CA GLY A 39 0.26 -23.63 -39.11
C GLY A 39 -0.75 -22.54 -38.74
N LEU A 40 -1.94 -22.50 -39.36
CA LEU A 40 -2.94 -21.43 -39.16
C LEU A 40 -4.05 -21.81 -38.16
N SER A 41 -4.26 -23.10 -37.90
CA SER A 41 -5.24 -23.57 -36.92
C SER A 41 -4.83 -23.34 -35.46
N ASN A 42 -3.52 -23.22 -35.19
CA ASN A 42 -3.00 -23.00 -33.83
C ASN A 42 -2.90 -21.50 -33.46
N LEU A 43 -3.09 -20.58 -34.39
CA LEU A 43 -2.97 -19.14 -34.14
C LEU A 43 -4.30 -18.46 -33.75
N CYS A 44 -5.44 -19.03 -34.06
CA CYS A 44 -6.74 -18.42 -33.78
C CYS A 44 -7.20 -18.50 -32.33
N PRO A 45 -7.10 -19.62 -31.60
CA PRO A 45 -7.54 -19.71 -30.21
C PRO A 45 -6.68 -18.90 -29.23
N VAL A 46 -5.36 -18.82 -29.48
CA VAL A 46 -4.42 -18.08 -28.62
C VAL A 46 -4.65 -16.55 -28.73
N LYS A 47 -4.93 -16.04 -29.92
CA LYS A 47 -5.21 -14.59 -30.10
C LYS A 47 -6.57 -14.17 -29.50
N CYS A 48 -7.61 -14.98 -29.61
CA CYS A 48 -8.91 -14.70 -28.99
C CYS A 48 -8.82 -14.74 -27.46
N GLY A 49 -8.12 -15.70 -26.89
CA GLY A 49 -7.92 -15.80 -25.43
C GLY A 49 -7.18 -14.61 -24.86
N GLY A 50 -6.10 -14.17 -25.49
CA GLY A 50 -5.34 -12.99 -25.07
C GLY A 50 -6.13 -11.67 -25.15
N LEU A 51 -6.95 -11.48 -26.17
CA LEU A 51 -7.80 -10.30 -26.30
C LEU A 51 -8.91 -10.25 -25.23
N LEU A 52 -9.51 -11.39 -24.91
CA LEU A 52 -10.51 -11.51 -23.85
C LEU A 52 -9.92 -11.24 -22.47
N MET A 53 -8.72 -11.76 -22.18
CA MET A 53 -8.02 -11.50 -20.91
C MET A 53 -7.65 -10.01 -20.78
N ALA A 54 -7.18 -9.37 -21.84
CA ALA A 54 -6.90 -7.94 -21.84
C ALA A 54 -8.17 -7.12 -21.59
N ALA A 55 -9.29 -7.45 -22.24
CA ALA A 55 -10.57 -6.79 -22.03
C ALA A 55 -11.05 -6.93 -20.59
N ASN A 56 -10.93 -8.12 -19.99
CA ASN A 56 -11.27 -8.35 -18.58
C ASN A 56 -10.37 -7.55 -17.63
N ALA A 57 -9.08 -7.42 -17.92
CA ALA A 57 -8.16 -6.60 -17.13
C ALA A 57 -8.56 -5.12 -17.13
N PHE A 58 -8.87 -4.56 -18.32
CA PHE A 58 -9.35 -3.18 -18.42
C PHE A 58 -10.69 -2.96 -17.73
N LEU A 59 -11.61 -3.90 -17.87
CA LEU A 59 -12.92 -3.83 -17.19
C LEU A 59 -12.75 -3.86 -15.67
N LEU A 60 -11.89 -4.74 -15.14
CA LEU A 60 -11.60 -4.84 -13.72
C LEU A 60 -11.06 -3.51 -13.16
N ILE A 61 -10.04 -2.93 -13.82
CA ILE A 61 -9.45 -1.65 -13.42
C ILE A 61 -10.50 -0.52 -13.51
N ALA A 62 -11.30 -0.48 -14.59
CA ALA A 62 -12.31 0.55 -14.77
C ALA A 62 -13.42 0.51 -13.71
N VAL A 63 -13.95 -0.68 -13.41
CA VAL A 63 -14.96 -0.88 -12.36
C VAL A 63 -14.38 -0.53 -10.99
N TYR A 64 -13.16 -0.96 -10.70
CA TYR A 64 -12.46 -0.64 -9.46
C TYR A 64 -12.33 0.88 -9.27
N LEU A 65 -11.79 1.60 -10.27
CA LEU A 65 -11.61 3.05 -10.20
C LEU A 65 -12.95 3.80 -10.11
N LEU A 66 -13.97 3.36 -10.85
CA LEU A 66 -15.31 3.96 -10.79
C LEU A 66 -15.88 3.88 -9.38
N LEU A 67 -15.89 2.69 -8.76
CA LEU A 67 -16.41 2.50 -7.41
C LEU A 67 -15.57 3.26 -6.37
N LEU A 68 -14.25 3.25 -6.51
CA LEU A 68 -13.35 4.03 -5.66
C LEU A 68 -13.70 5.52 -5.70
N MET A 69 -13.89 6.11 -6.88
CA MET A 69 -14.22 7.54 -7.03
C MET A 69 -15.58 7.88 -6.44
N VAL A 70 -16.58 7.01 -6.66
CA VAL A 70 -17.93 7.18 -6.09
C VAL A 70 -17.91 7.18 -4.56
N MET A 71 -17.11 6.31 -3.94
CA MET A 71 -17.02 6.19 -2.48
C MET A 71 -16.10 7.26 -1.87
N ALA A 72 -14.99 7.59 -2.52
CA ALA A 72 -14.00 8.54 -2.00
C ALA A 72 -14.50 9.99 -1.97
N GLN A 73 -15.36 10.40 -2.90
CA GLN A 73 -15.85 11.77 -2.98
C GLN A 73 -16.68 12.19 -1.74
N PRO A 74 -17.72 11.44 -1.29
CA PRO A 74 -18.46 11.80 -0.08
C PRO A 74 -17.60 11.71 1.17
N LEU A 75 -16.72 10.71 1.28
CA LEU A 75 -15.77 10.58 2.38
C LEU A 75 -14.83 11.80 2.43
N GLY A 76 -14.33 12.25 1.29
CA GLY A 76 -13.45 13.41 1.19
C GLY A 76 -14.09 14.71 1.69
N ARG A 77 -15.40 14.90 1.43
CA ARG A 77 -16.17 16.03 2.00
C ARG A 77 -16.28 15.93 3.53
N GLY A 78 -16.50 14.71 4.04
CA GLY A 78 -16.50 14.46 5.49
C GLY A 78 -15.14 14.78 6.13
N LEU A 79 -14.04 14.31 5.51
CA LEU A 79 -12.68 14.62 5.97
C LEU A 79 -12.38 16.13 5.91
N ALA A 80 -12.82 16.84 4.88
CA ALA A 80 -12.66 18.30 4.79
C ALA A 80 -13.40 19.04 5.93
N ALA A 81 -14.55 18.55 6.38
CA ALA A 81 -15.26 19.10 7.53
C ALA A 81 -14.46 18.89 8.83
N LEU A 82 -13.79 17.74 8.99
CA LEU A 82 -12.90 17.49 10.14
C LEU A 82 -11.64 18.38 10.07
N VAL A 83 -11.05 18.57 8.90
CA VAL A 83 -9.94 19.52 8.69
C VAL A 83 -10.35 20.92 9.10
N ALA A 84 -11.59 21.33 8.84
CA ALA A 84 -12.14 22.62 9.23
C ALA A 84 -12.55 22.70 10.72
N ASP A 85 -12.19 21.71 11.53
CA ASP A 85 -12.46 21.61 12.98
C ASP A 85 -13.97 21.64 13.34
N LYS A 86 -14.83 21.17 12.44
CA LYS A 86 -16.27 21.08 12.68
C LYS A 86 -16.59 19.82 13.50
N PRO A 87 -17.18 19.97 14.70
CA PRO A 87 -17.57 18.81 15.50
C PRO A 87 -18.76 18.07 14.87
N LEU A 88 -18.71 16.75 14.85
CA LEU A 88 -19.84 15.92 14.39
C LEU A 88 -20.87 15.73 15.53
N PHE A 89 -20.38 15.53 16.76
CA PHE A 89 -21.17 15.34 17.98
C PHE A 89 -20.69 16.30 19.08
N ALA A 90 -20.98 17.59 18.94
CA ALA A 90 -20.45 18.65 19.80
C ALA A 90 -20.61 18.40 21.32
N ARG A 91 -21.76 17.86 21.76
CA ARG A 91 -22.01 17.57 23.20
C ARG A 91 -21.14 16.42 23.72
N ALA A 92 -21.02 15.33 22.96
CA ALA A 92 -20.20 14.19 23.36
C ALA A 92 -18.71 14.56 23.36
N GLU A 93 -18.27 15.31 22.36
CA GLU A 93 -16.90 15.84 22.32
C GLU A 93 -16.60 16.76 23.50
N ALA A 94 -17.47 17.69 23.82
CA ALA A 94 -17.27 18.61 24.95
C ALA A 94 -17.09 17.86 26.27
N LEU A 95 -17.87 16.78 26.47
CA LEU A 95 -17.73 15.90 27.63
C LEU A 95 -16.37 15.20 27.64
N LEU A 96 -15.97 14.63 26.50
CA LEU A 96 -14.69 13.92 26.34
C LEU A 96 -13.50 14.87 26.62
N TRP A 97 -13.53 16.09 26.05
CA TRP A 97 -12.47 17.08 26.25
C TRP A 97 -12.39 17.57 27.70
N ARG A 98 -13.52 17.68 28.35
CA ARG A 98 -13.58 18.06 29.78
C ARG A 98 -12.93 16.99 30.67
N PHE A 99 -13.16 15.70 30.39
CA PHE A 99 -12.54 14.60 31.14
C PHE A 99 -11.06 14.40 30.80
N SER A 100 -10.67 14.56 29.55
CA SER A 100 -9.26 14.36 29.12
C SER A 100 -8.36 15.58 29.36
N GLY A 101 -8.91 16.74 29.79
CA GLY A 101 -8.14 17.96 30.01
C GLY A 101 -7.58 18.59 28.73
N VAL A 102 -8.04 18.16 27.55
CA VAL A 102 -7.59 18.72 26.27
C VAL A 102 -8.17 20.13 26.10
N GLN A 103 -7.27 21.12 26.09
CA GLN A 103 -7.65 22.54 26.01
C GLN A 103 -8.23 22.89 24.62
N GLU A 104 -9.14 23.89 24.61
CA GLU A 104 -9.59 24.52 23.38
C GLU A 104 -8.50 25.47 22.87
N GLY A 105 -7.97 25.17 21.69
CA GLY A 105 -6.96 26.01 21.06
C GLY A 105 -6.12 25.25 20.04
N GLY A 106 -5.66 25.99 19.02
CA GLY A 106 -4.76 25.42 18.01
C GLY A 106 -3.33 25.37 18.53
N MET A 107 -2.63 24.30 18.22
CA MET A 107 -1.21 24.09 18.51
C MET A 107 -0.34 24.69 17.41
N ARG A 108 0.82 25.26 17.76
CA ARG A 108 1.89 25.53 16.80
C ARG A 108 2.46 24.20 16.30
N TRP A 109 3.10 24.21 15.14
CA TRP A 109 3.60 22.98 14.51
C TRP A 109 4.54 22.16 15.42
N GLN A 110 5.38 22.81 16.25
CA GLN A 110 6.27 22.10 17.17
C GLN A 110 5.48 21.35 18.27
N HIS A 111 4.47 21.97 18.86
CA HIS A 111 3.64 21.33 19.89
C HIS A 111 2.75 20.23 19.29
N TYR A 112 2.27 20.45 18.07
CA TYR A 112 1.52 19.42 17.33
C TYR A 112 2.40 18.20 17.05
N LEU A 113 3.63 18.43 16.55
CA LEU A 113 4.61 17.38 16.31
C LEU A 113 4.97 16.65 17.61
N LEU A 114 5.26 17.39 18.69
CA LEU A 114 5.57 16.80 19.98
C LEU A 114 4.43 15.89 20.49
N ALA A 115 3.19 16.34 20.37
CA ALA A 115 2.03 15.54 20.75
C ALA A 115 1.94 14.24 19.94
N ILE A 116 2.18 14.29 18.62
CA ILE A 116 2.26 13.10 17.76
C ILE A 116 3.40 12.18 18.19
N LEU A 117 4.59 12.69 18.46
CA LEU A 117 5.73 11.88 18.88
C LEU A 117 5.50 11.20 20.24
N VAL A 118 4.97 11.94 21.22
CA VAL A 118 4.63 11.40 22.54
C VAL A 118 3.55 10.32 22.43
N PHE A 119 2.51 10.55 21.61
CA PHE A 119 1.46 9.56 21.38
C PHE A 119 2.01 8.25 20.78
N ASN A 120 2.86 8.35 19.77
CA ASN A 120 3.48 7.18 19.15
C ASN A 120 4.48 6.49 20.09
N LEU A 121 5.25 7.24 20.89
CA LEU A 121 6.15 6.67 21.89
C LEU A 121 5.38 5.88 22.95
N LEU A 122 4.23 6.40 23.40
CA LEU A 122 3.38 5.66 24.34
C LEU A 122 2.86 4.36 23.71
N GLY A 123 2.37 4.42 22.46
CA GLY A 123 1.96 3.24 21.71
C GLY A 123 3.07 2.22 21.56
N PHE A 124 4.28 2.67 21.26
CA PHE A 124 5.47 1.82 21.18
C PHE A 124 5.77 1.08 22.50
N VAL A 125 5.82 1.81 23.62
CA VAL A 125 6.12 1.23 24.92
C VAL A 125 5.06 0.21 25.35
N VAL A 126 3.78 0.55 25.16
CA VAL A 126 2.66 -0.34 25.48
C VAL A 126 2.70 -1.61 24.63
N LEU A 127 2.89 -1.46 23.31
CA LEU A 127 2.94 -2.61 22.41
C LEU A 127 4.15 -3.50 22.71
N LEU A 128 5.34 -2.91 22.90
CA LEU A 128 6.54 -3.65 23.28
C LEU A 128 6.31 -4.47 24.56
N ALA A 129 5.69 -3.88 25.58
CA ALA A 129 5.36 -4.57 26.83
C ALA A 129 4.38 -5.73 26.59
N ILE A 130 3.31 -5.53 25.82
CA ILE A 130 2.35 -6.59 25.47
C ILE A 130 3.07 -7.77 24.81
N LEU A 131 3.93 -7.51 23.82
CA LEU A 131 4.62 -8.56 23.06
C LEU A 131 5.63 -9.33 23.92
N MET A 132 6.38 -8.65 24.78
CA MET A 132 7.36 -9.31 25.66
C MET A 132 6.70 -10.13 26.78
N PHE A 133 5.56 -9.68 27.29
CA PHE A 133 4.89 -10.30 28.44
C PHE A 133 3.63 -11.09 28.07
N GLN A 134 3.39 -11.38 26.78
CA GLN A 134 2.16 -12.05 26.33
C GLN A 134 1.89 -13.39 27.01
N GLY A 135 2.92 -14.11 27.44
CA GLY A 135 2.77 -15.38 28.15
C GLY A 135 2.02 -15.27 29.50
N ALA A 136 2.04 -14.08 30.13
CA ALA A 136 1.33 -13.78 31.35
C ALA A 136 -0.03 -13.08 31.12
N LEU A 137 -0.37 -12.73 29.88
CA LEU A 137 -1.59 -12.01 29.55
C LEU A 137 -2.76 -12.97 29.26
N PRO A 138 -4.01 -12.53 29.45
CA PRO A 138 -5.19 -13.34 29.16
C PRO A 138 -5.35 -13.63 27.66
N LEU A 139 -6.35 -14.44 27.28
CA LEU A 139 -6.67 -14.78 25.89
C LEU A 139 -5.48 -15.40 25.12
N ASN A 140 -4.76 -16.29 25.80
CA ASN A 140 -3.64 -17.07 25.24
C ASN A 140 -3.91 -18.58 25.36
N PRO A 141 -4.91 -19.13 24.64
CA PRO A 141 -5.31 -20.53 24.80
C PRO A 141 -4.25 -21.53 24.33
N GLN A 142 -3.28 -21.12 23.52
CA GLN A 142 -2.15 -21.92 23.06
C GLN A 142 -0.92 -21.84 23.97
N HIS A 143 -0.99 -21.04 25.06
CA HIS A 143 0.13 -20.82 25.99
C HIS A 143 1.43 -20.35 25.30
N LEU A 144 1.30 -19.47 24.30
CA LEU A 144 2.43 -18.92 23.54
C LEU A 144 3.32 -18.06 24.48
N PRO A 145 4.66 -18.25 24.43
CA PRO A 145 5.59 -17.47 25.24
C PRO A 145 5.70 -16.01 24.77
N GLY A 146 6.33 -15.14 25.57
CA GLY A 146 6.70 -13.80 25.15
C GLY A 146 7.72 -13.83 23.99
N LEU A 147 7.72 -12.80 23.15
CA LEU A 147 8.67 -12.67 22.06
C LEU A 147 10.07 -12.35 22.58
N SER A 148 11.10 -12.71 21.80
CA SER A 148 12.47 -12.21 22.03
C SER A 148 12.50 -10.69 21.93
N TRP A 149 13.44 -10.06 22.63
CA TRP A 149 13.50 -8.59 22.72
C TRP A 149 13.69 -7.92 21.36
N ASP A 150 14.48 -8.51 20.47
CA ASP A 150 14.76 -8.00 19.13
C ASP A 150 13.54 -8.09 18.20
N LEU A 151 12.82 -9.22 18.25
CA LEU A 151 11.59 -9.41 17.50
C LEU A 151 10.46 -8.53 18.05
N ALA A 152 10.33 -8.41 19.38
CA ALA A 152 9.34 -7.53 20.01
C ALA A 152 9.61 -6.06 19.67
N LEU A 153 10.89 -5.63 19.68
CA LEU A 153 11.32 -4.28 19.28
C LEU A 153 10.98 -4.00 17.82
N ASN A 154 11.35 -4.91 16.92
CA ASN A 154 11.04 -4.79 15.49
C ASN A 154 9.53 -4.67 15.27
N THR A 155 8.73 -5.57 15.85
CA THR A 155 7.27 -5.58 15.72
C THR A 155 6.64 -4.31 16.29
N ALA A 156 7.08 -3.84 17.46
CA ALA A 156 6.53 -2.63 18.07
C ALA A 156 6.82 -1.39 17.20
N ILE A 157 8.04 -1.24 16.70
CA ILE A 157 8.39 -0.16 15.76
C ILE A 157 7.57 -0.28 14.47
N SER A 158 7.49 -1.47 13.92
CA SER A 158 6.78 -1.76 12.68
C SER A 158 5.30 -1.33 12.74
N PHE A 159 4.59 -1.67 13.80
CA PHE A 159 3.17 -1.33 13.95
C PHE A 159 2.95 0.15 14.29
N VAL A 160 3.84 0.77 15.08
CA VAL A 160 3.78 2.20 15.38
C VAL A 160 4.04 3.06 14.15
N THR A 161 4.93 2.62 13.28
CA THR A 161 5.25 3.34 12.03
C THR A 161 4.27 3.08 10.89
N ASN A 162 3.23 2.27 11.11
CA ASN A 162 2.26 1.83 10.10
C ASN A 162 2.88 0.96 8.99
N THR A 163 4.02 0.35 9.24
CA THR A 163 4.70 -0.55 8.29
C THR A 163 4.08 -1.94 8.34
N ASN A 164 3.84 -2.44 9.54
CA ASN A 164 3.31 -3.76 9.83
C ASN A 164 4.14 -4.92 9.24
N TRP A 165 5.45 -4.74 9.11
CA TRP A 165 6.38 -5.82 8.82
C TRP A 165 6.36 -6.85 9.95
N GLN A 166 6.22 -8.11 9.61
CA GLN A 166 6.17 -9.24 10.53
C GLN A 166 7.23 -10.27 10.14
N SER A 167 8.29 -10.42 10.96
CA SER A 167 9.32 -11.45 10.77
C SER A 167 8.91 -12.80 11.37
N TYR A 168 7.62 -13.05 11.56
CA TYR A 168 7.05 -14.23 12.20
C TYR A 168 5.69 -14.59 11.60
N ALA A 169 5.27 -15.84 11.80
CA ALA A 169 3.91 -16.27 11.52
C ALA A 169 2.99 -15.91 12.70
N GLY A 170 1.99 -15.06 12.46
CA GLY A 170 1.15 -14.51 13.53
C GLY A 170 0.37 -15.57 14.29
N GLU A 171 -0.18 -16.55 13.57
CA GLU A 171 -0.96 -17.67 14.09
C GLU A 171 -0.17 -18.61 15.01
N SER A 172 1.13 -18.72 14.85
CA SER A 172 1.98 -19.58 15.68
C SER A 172 2.77 -18.83 16.75
N THR A 173 2.75 -17.49 16.73
CA THR A 173 3.64 -16.66 17.56
C THR A 173 2.87 -15.76 18.52
N LEU A 174 1.66 -15.27 18.13
CA LEU A 174 0.93 -14.26 18.90
C LEU A 174 -0.37 -14.77 19.50
N SER A 175 -0.57 -14.45 20.78
CA SER A 175 -1.84 -14.67 21.48
C SER A 175 -2.95 -13.78 20.92
N TYR A 176 -4.21 -14.14 21.16
CA TYR A 176 -5.36 -13.31 20.76
C TYR A 176 -5.33 -11.93 21.42
N PHE A 177 -4.85 -11.85 22.68
CA PHE A 177 -4.68 -10.57 23.35
C PHE A 177 -3.68 -9.67 22.61
N SER A 178 -2.52 -10.22 22.23
CA SER A 178 -1.50 -9.49 21.47
C SER A 178 -2.02 -9.05 20.11
N GLN A 179 -2.75 -9.91 19.40
CA GLN A 179 -3.37 -9.58 18.11
C GLN A 179 -4.40 -8.46 18.21
N MET A 180 -5.29 -8.49 19.23
CA MET A 180 -6.38 -7.53 19.36
C MET A 180 -5.93 -6.22 20.04
N VAL A 181 -5.46 -6.33 21.29
CA VAL A 181 -5.15 -5.16 22.12
C VAL A 181 -3.80 -4.55 21.73
N GLY A 182 -2.89 -5.38 21.25
CA GLY A 182 -1.60 -4.93 20.71
C GLY A 182 -1.76 -4.44 19.27
N LEU A 183 -1.81 -5.37 18.32
CA LEU A 183 -1.66 -5.06 16.90
C LEU A 183 -2.87 -4.32 16.32
N THR A 184 -4.11 -4.80 16.56
CA THR A 184 -5.30 -4.17 15.98
C THR A 184 -5.51 -2.75 16.49
N VAL A 185 -5.31 -2.50 17.81
CA VAL A 185 -5.37 -1.12 18.33
C VAL A 185 -4.32 -0.24 17.69
N GLN A 186 -3.09 -0.78 17.53
CA GLN A 186 -2.01 -0.01 16.88
C GLN A 186 -2.31 0.30 15.42
N ASN A 187 -3.02 -0.57 14.70
CA ASN A 187 -3.49 -0.29 13.33
C ASN A 187 -4.40 0.93 13.26
N PHE A 188 -5.31 1.11 14.23
CA PHE A 188 -6.14 2.32 14.31
C PHE A 188 -5.31 3.57 14.57
N VAL A 189 -4.44 3.54 15.57
CA VAL A 189 -3.76 4.75 16.03
C VAL A 189 -2.60 5.17 15.14
N SER A 190 -1.91 4.22 14.48
CA SER A 190 -0.87 4.53 13.49
C SER A 190 -1.46 5.13 12.21
N ALA A 191 -2.61 4.63 11.75
CA ALA A 191 -3.36 5.21 10.64
C ALA A 191 -3.87 6.63 10.99
N ALA A 192 -4.44 6.80 12.19
CA ALA A 192 -4.87 8.11 12.67
C ALA A 192 -3.73 9.12 12.72
N THR A 193 -2.53 8.70 13.11
CA THR A 193 -1.31 9.53 13.08
C THR A 193 -1.02 10.06 11.67
N GLY A 194 -1.03 9.19 10.66
CA GLY A 194 -0.78 9.59 9.26
C GLY A 194 -1.79 10.61 8.75
N ILE A 195 -3.09 10.38 9.03
CA ILE A 195 -4.17 11.28 8.63
C ILE A 195 -4.08 12.62 9.38
N ALA A 196 -3.72 12.63 10.69
CA ALA A 196 -3.55 13.84 11.48
C ALA A 196 -2.42 14.73 10.94
N VAL A 197 -1.29 14.14 10.55
CA VAL A 197 -0.19 14.86 9.87
C VAL A 197 -0.66 15.44 8.53
N ALA A 198 -1.42 14.68 7.74
CA ALA A 198 -2.00 15.20 6.50
C ALA A 198 -2.97 16.37 6.76
N PHE A 199 -3.81 16.31 7.81
CA PHE A 199 -4.69 17.42 8.20
C PHE A 199 -3.90 18.67 8.58
N ALA A 200 -2.81 18.51 9.35
CA ALA A 200 -1.92 19.60 9.68
C ALA A 200 -1.31 20.25 8.43
N LEU A 201 -0.85 19.45 7.47
CA LEU A 201 -0.30 19.97 6.22
C LEU A 201 -1.37 20.65 5.35
N ILE A 202 -2.57 20.08 5.22
CA ILE A 202 -3.70 20.70 4.51
C ILE A 202 -4.02 22.07 5.12
N ARG A 203 -4.10 22.16 6.46
CA ARG A 203 -4.28 23.44 7.15
C ARG A 203 -3.11 24.40 6.90
N GLY A 204 -1.88 23.90 6.83
CA GLY A 204 -0.71 24.68 6.46
C GLY A 204 -0.87 25.37 5.10
N PHE A 205 -1.44 24.70 4.11
CA PHE A 205 -1.73 25.28 2.79
C PHE A 205 -2.99 26.15 2.77
N ALA A 206 -4.06 25.73 3.46
CA ALA A 206 -5.36 26.41 3.44
C ALA A 206 -5.39 27.69 4.29
N ASN A 207 -4.71 27.71 5.44
CA ASN A 207 -4.69 28.85 6.38
C ASN A 207 -3.88 30.02 5.84
N ARG A 208 -4.24 31.23 6.28
CA ARG A 208 -3.60 32.47 5.84
C ARG A 208 -3.14 33.24 7.09
N SER A 209 -1.82 33.43 7.23
CA SER A 209 -1.24 34.21 8.35
C SER A 209 -1.66 33.71 9.74
N VAL A 210 -1.80 32.39 9.92
CA VAL A 210 -2.18 31.77 11.20
C VAL A 210 -1.05 30.84 11.63
N ALA A 211 -0.57 30.97 12.87
CA ALA A 211 0.55 30.17 13.37
C ALA A 211 0.15 28.78 13.89
N THR A 212 -1.15 28.47 13.94
CA THR A 212 -1.65 27.21 14.51
C THR A 212 -2.18 26.27 13.43
N LEU A 213 -1.95 24.96 13.63
CA LEU A 213 -2.31 23.88 12.70
C LEU A 213 -3.49 23.01 13.19
N GLY A 214 -4.23 23.47 14.20
CA GLY A 214 -5.26 22.67 14.88
C GLY A 214 -4.70 22.00 16.14
N ASN A 215 -5.41 20.99 16.65
CA ASN A 215 -5.03 20.27 17.88
C ASN A 215 -4.86 18.78 17.59
N ALA A 216 -3.64 18.27 17.81
CA ALA A 216 -3.28 16.87 17.50
C ALA A 216 -4.16 15.84 18.22
N TRP A 217 -4.47 16.06 19.50
CA TRP A 217 -5.29 15.14 20.29
C TRP A 217 -6.73 15.07 19.77
N ARG A 218 -7.30 16.22 19.38
CA ARG A 218 -8.64 16.27 18.78
C ARG A 218 -8.66 15.59 17.42
N ASP A 219 -7.66 15.84 16.59
CA ASP A 219 -7.56 15.23 15.26
C ASP A 219 -7.43 13.70 15.37
N LEU A 220 -6.51 13.17 16.20
CA LEU A 220 -6.34 11.73 16.44
C LEU A 220 -7.65 11.07 16.91
N THR A 221 -8.33 11.69 17.89
CA THR A 221 -9.58 11.15 18.42
C THR A 221 -10.70 11.16 17.39
N ARG A 222 -10.90 12.27 16.67
CA ARG A 222 -11.97 12.39 15.67
C ARG A 222 -11.74 11.46 14.48
N ILE A 223 -10.51 11.33 14.00
CA ILE A 223 -10.16 10.41 12.91
C ILE A 223 -10.48 8.98 13.35
N THR A 224 -10.06 8.58 14.55
CA THR A 224 -10.31 7.25 15.07
C THR A 224 -11.80 6.97 15.24
N LEU A 225 -12.54 7.86 15.93
CA LEU A 225 -13.94 7.61 16.31
C LEU A 225 -14.95 7.88 15.18
N TYR A 226 -14.67 8.81 14.28
CA TYR A 226 -15.64 9.22 13.25
C TYR A 226 -15.36 8.68 11.86
N VAL A 227 -14.11 8.24 11.59
CA VAL A 227 -13.72 7.72 10.29
C VAL A 227 -13.32 6.25 10.39
N LEU A 228 -12.26 5.94 11.13
CA LEU A 228 -11.71 4.60 11.12
C LEU A 228 -12.64 3.58 11.78
N LEU A 229 -13.12 3.85 12.98
CA LEU A 229 -13.92 2.89 13.75
C LEU A 229 -15.27 2.54 13.07
N PRO A 230 -16.10 3.51 12.63
CA PRO A 230 -17.38 3.18 12.01
C PRO A 230 -17.23 2.40 10.70
N ILE A 231 -16.28 2.81 9.84
CA ILE A 231 -16.05 2.13 8.55
C ILE A 231 -15.49 0.74 8.79
N SER A 232 -14.50 0.57 9.71
CA SER A 232 -13.95 -0.74 10.06
C SER A 232 -14.99 -1.67 10.66
N LEU A 233 -15.92 -1.16 11.47
CA LEU A 233 -17.00 -1.98 12.04
C LEU A 233 -17.91 -2.54 10.93
N LEU A 234 -18.33 -1.69 9.99
CA LEU A 234 -19.14 -2.12 8.83
C LEU A 234 -18.38 -3.13 7.96
N MET A 235 -17.09 -2.91 7.75
CA MET A 235 -16.24 -3.84 6.99
C MET A 235 -16.05 -5.16 7.72
N ALA A 236 -15.85 -5.15 9.04
CA ALA A 236 -15.71 -6.38 9.83
C ALA A 236 -16.98 -7.24 9.75
N LEU A 237 -18.16 -6.62 9.88
CA LEU A 237 -19.43 -7.30 9.70
C LEU A 237 -19.58 -7.89 8.28
N PHE A 238 -19.16 -7.14 7.28
CA PHE A 238 -19.13 -7.62 5.91
C PHE A 238 -18.19 -8.82 5.75
N PHE A 239 -16.95 -8.76 6.25
CA PHE A 239 -15.99 -9.87 6.13
C PHE A 239 -16.48 -11.12 6.87
N VAL A 240 -17.09 -10.99 8.05
CA VAL A 240 -17.75 -12.12 8.74
C VAL A 240 -18.84 -12.72 7.86
N SER A 241 -19.65 -11.91 7.19
CA SER A 241 -20.70 -12.41 6.27
C SER A 241 -20.14 -13.14 5.05
N GLN A 242 -18.87 -12.87 4.68
CA GLN A 242 -18.19 -13.57 3.60
C GLN A 242 -17.49 -14.85 4.05
N GLY A 243 -17.38 -15.10 5.36
CA GLY A 243 -16.75 -16.29 5.93
C GLY A 243 -15.39 -16.07 6.61
N SER A 244 -14.94 -14.81 6.75
CA SER A 244 -13.76 -14.52 7.61
C SER A 244 -14.09 -14.84 9.06
N ILE A 245 -13.19 -15.53 9.74
CA ILE A 245 -13.45 -15.98 11.11
C ILE A 245 -13.36 -14.83 12.12
N GLN A 246 -14.22 -14.91 13.16
CA GLN A 246 -14.22 -13.98 14.29
C GLN A 246 -14.65 -14.74 15.54
N ASN A 247 -13.71 -15.35 16.24
CA ASN A 247 -13.98 -16.13 17.45
C ASN A 247 -12.79 -16.12 18.42
N PHE A 248 -12.96 -16.77 19.58
CA PHE A 248 -11.94 -16.94 20.60
C PHE A 248 -11.75 -18.41 20.96
N LEU A 249 -12.14 -19.32 20.08
CA LEU A 249 -11.99 -20.75 20.29
C LEU A 249 -10.51 -21.14 20.25
N PRO A 250 -10.12 -22.21 20.98
CA PRO A 250 -8.80 -22.80 20.79
C PRO A 250 -8.63 -23.32 19.36
N TYR A 251 -7.40 -23.50 18.92
CA TYR A 251 -7.09 -24.09 17.63
C TYR A 251 -7.63 -25.52 17.51
N HIS A 252 -8.10 -25.90 16.34
CA HIS A 252 -8.63 -27.22 16.07
C HIS A 252 -7.61 -28.08 15.32
N ASN A 253 -7.28 -29.25 15.89
CA ASN A 253 -6.50 -30.25 15.19
C ASN A 253 -7.44 -31.14 14.37
N VAL A 254 -7.18 -31.22 13.08
CA VAL A 254 -7.93 -32.06 12.15
C VAL A 254 -6.99 -33.03 11.47
N THR A 255 -7.50 -34.20 11.10
CA THR A 255 -6.76 -35.19 10.32
C THR A 255 -7.17 -35.07 8.88
N SER A 256 -6.22 -34.85 7.97
CA SER A 256 -6.47 -34.79 6.52
C SER A 256 -6.91 -36.18 5.99
N LEU A 257 -7.45 -36.22 4.77
CA LEU A 257 -7.82 -37.48 4.12
C LEU A 257 -6.62 -38.44 3.94
N GLU A 258 -5.41 -37.89 3.89
CA GLU A 258 -4.16 -38.62 3.77
C GLU A 258 -3.59 -39.05 5.15
N GLY A 259 -4.28 -38.74 6.25
CA GLY A 259 -3.86 -39.10 7.60
C GLY A 259 -2.90 -38.10 8.26
N ALA A 260 -2.53 -37.01 7.59
CA ALA A 260 -1.67 -35.97 8.17
C ALA A 260 -2.45 -35.12 9.18
N GLN A 261 -1.82 -34.78 10.31
CA GLN A 261 -2.38 -33.85 11.30
C GLN A 261 -2.19 -32.40 10.83
N GLN A 262 -3.26 -31.63 10.83
CA GLN A 262 -3.27 -30.21 10.50
C GLN A 262 -3.92 -29.41 11.62
N THR A 263 -3.27 -28.32 12.04
CA THR A 263 -3.82 -27.39 13.02
C THR A 263 -4.50 -26.23 12.31
N LEU A 264 -5.80 -26.08 12.51
CA LEU A 264 -6.59 -24.94 12.05
C LEU A 264 -6.54 -23.84 13.10
N ALA A 265 -5.85 -22.78 12.82
CA ALA A 265 -5.79 -21.62 13.73
C ALA A 265 -7.13 -20.87 13.69
N MET A 266 -7.61 -20.49 14.90
CA MET A 266 -8.81 -19.71 15.13
C MET A 266 -8.44 -18.32 15.64
N GLY A 267 -9.41 -17.40 15.72
CA GLY A 267 -9.15 -16.09 16.33
C GLY A 267 -10.03 -14.96 15.84
N PRO A 268 -9.79 -13.74 16.36
CA PRO A 268 -10.51 -12.51 16.01
C PRO A 268 -9.98 -11.89 14.71
N VAL A 269 -10.10 -12.59 13.59
CA VAL A 269 -9.46 -12.25 12.31
C VAL A 269 -10.18 -11.10 11.60
N ALA A 270 -11.51 -11.19 11.42
CA ALA A 270 -12.27 -10.24 10.59
C ALA A 270 -12.17 -8.78 11.10
N SER A 271 -12.12 -8.57 12.42
CA SER A 271 -11.98 -7.22 13.00
C SER A 271 -10.60 -6.61 12.73
N GLN A 272 -9.54 -7.43 12.78
CA GLN A 272 -8.19 -6.99 12.44
C GLN A 272 -8.09 -6.71 10.94
N GLU A 273 -8.64 -7.59 10.10
CA GLU A 273 -8.65 -7.46 8.64
C GLU A 273 -9.30 -6.16 8.17
N ALA A 274 -10.41 -5.77 8.79
CA ALA A 274 -11.13 -4.55 8.44
C ALA A 274 -10.27 -3.28 8.60
N ILE A 275 -9.64 -3.11 9.76
CA ILE A 275 -8.77 -1.93 9.99
C ILE A 275 -7.44 -2.06 9.26
N LYS A 276 -6.88 -3.26 9.14
CA LYS A 276 -5.66 -3.55 8.39
C LYS A 276 -5.74 -3.00 6.97
N MET A 277 -6.87 -3.22 6.29
CA MET A 277 -7.07 -2.73 4.92
C MET A 277 -7.40 -1.24 4.89
N LEU A 278 -8.34 -0.78 5.71
CA LEU A 278 -8.77 0.61 5.74
C LEU A 278 -7.66 1.59 6.18
N GLY A 279 -6.84 1.16 7.14
CA GLY A 279 -5.71 1.93 7.67
C GLY A 279 -4.44 1.83 6.86
N THR A 280 -4.45 1.12 5.72
CA THR A 280 -3.26 0.77 4.92
C THR A 280 -2.12 0.24 5.79
N ASN A 281 -2.43 -0.73 6.65
CA ASN A 281 -1.50 -1.30 7.63
C ASN A 281 -0.78 -2.53 7.07
N GLY A 282 -1.54 -3.53 6.61
CA GLY A 282 -1.06 -4.70 5.89
C GLY A 282 -0.64 -5.91 6.71
N GLY A 283 -0.25 -5.74 7.97
CA GLY A 283 0.07 -6.87 8.84
C GLY A 283 -1.16 -7.74 9.13
N GLY A 284 -1.05 -9.05 8.86
CA GLY A 284 -2.12 -10.00 8.98
C GLY A 284 -2.11 -10.84 10.24
N PHE A 285 -3.22 -11.53 10.50
CA PHE A 285 -3.32 -12.54 11.54
C PHE A 285 -2.51 -13.78 11.15
N PHE A 286 -2.62 -14.20 9.88
CA PHE A 286 -1.92 -15.33 9.31
C PHE A 286 -0.65 -14.92 8.56
N ASN A 287 0.34 -15.80 8.53
CA ASN A 287 1.61 -15.57 7.81
C ASN A 287 1.40 -15.27 6.32
N VAL A 288 0.53 -16.04 5.65
CA VAL A 288 0.21 -15.83 4.24
C VAL A 288 -0.76 -14.67 3.99
N ASN A 289 -1.12 -13.94 5.04
CA ASN A 289 -1.92 -12.71 4.99
C ASN A 289 -3.24 -12.91 4.22
N SER A 290 -3.64 -12.00 3.34
CA SER A 290 -4.89 -12.09 2.56
C SER A 290 -4.90 -13.19 1.49
N ALA A 291 -3.87 -14.03 1.40
CA ALA A 291 -3.94 -15.31 0.70
C ALA A 291 -4.64 -16.39 1.54
N HIS A 292 -4.69 -16.24 2.87
CA HIS A 292 -5.35 -17.21 3.74
C HIS A 292 -6.87 -17.19 3.57
N PRO A 293 -7.54 -18.37 3.44
CA PRO A 293 -8.99 -18.43 3.27
C PRO A 293 -9.79 -17.79 4.41
N PHE A 294 -9.28 -17.79 5.64
CA PHE A 294 -9.97 -17.21 6.78
C PHE A 294 -9.83 -15.69 6.88
N GLU A 295 -8.86 -15.07 6.21
CA GLU A 295 -8.77 -13.61 6.06
C GLU A 295 -9.55 -13.12 4.83
N ASN A 296 -9.45 -13.84 3.71
CA ASN A 296 -9.97 -13.41 2.42
C ASN A 296 -10.66 -14.58 1.68
N PRO A 297 -11.86 -14.98 2.11
CA PRO A 297 -12.49 -16.22 1.64
C PRO A 297 -13.03 -16.17 0.20
N THR A 298 -13.48 -15.01 -0.28
CA THR A 298 -14.23 -14.88 -1.54
C THR A 298 -13.61 -13.85 -2.48
N ALA A 299 -13.96 -13.92 -3.77
CA ALA A 299 -13.58 -12.89 -4.74
C ALA A 299 -14.17 -11.51 -4.38
N LEU A 300 -15.36 -11.48 -3.73
CA LEU A 300 -15.99 -10.25 -3.28
C LEU A 300 -15.26 -9.65 -2.07
N SER A 301 -14.83 -10.47 -1.09
CA SER A 301 -14.00 -9.99 0.02
C SER A 301 -12.69 -9.41 -0.50
N ASN A 302 -12.03 -10.09 -1.45
CA ASN A 302 -10.81 -9.61 -2.10
C ASN A 302 -11.00 -8.24 -2.77
N PHE A 303 -12.11 -8.05 -3.49
CA PHE A 303 -12.40 -6.79 -4.16
C PHE A 303 -12.66 -5.65 -3.15
N VAL A 304 -13.38 -5.92 -2.05
CA VAL A 304 -13.64 -4.93 -0.98
C VAL A 304 -12.35 -4.61 -0.23
N GLN A 305 -11.46 -5.57 0.01
CA GLN A 305 -10.13 -5.31 0.57
C GLN A 305 -9.36 -4.32 -0.31
N MET A 306 -9.27 -4.57 -1.61
CA MET A 306 -8.62 -3.66 -2.56
C MET A 306 -9.22 -2.25 -2.54
N LEU A 307 -10.55 -2.12 -2.54
CA LEU A 307 -11.22 -0.81 -2.45
C LEU A 307 -10.88 -0.07 -1.16
N SER A 308 -10.82 -0.79 -0.05
CA SER A 308 -10.59 -0.22 1.27
C SER A 308 -9.19 0.38 1.40
N ILE A 309 -8.18 -0.23 0.77
CA ILE A 309 -6.80 0.26 0.77
C ILE A 309 -6.72 1.66 0.15
N PHE A 310 -7.36 1.91 -0.99
CA PHE A 310 -7.29 3.23 -1.65
C PHE A 310 -8.35 4.23 -1.20
N LEU A 311 -9.34 3.80 -0.41
CA LEU A 311 -10.51 4.63 -0.08
C LEU A 311 -10.14 5.95 0.62
N ILE A 312 -9.40 5.87 1.72
CA ILE A 312 -8.99 7.08 2.48
C ILE A 312 -7.94 7.89 1.72
N PRO A 313 -6.87 7.29 1.12
CA PRO A 313 -5.93 8.03 0.28
C PRO A 313 -6.61 8.83 -0.85
N ALA A 314 -7.53 8.24 -1.59
CA ALA A 314 -8.29 8.94 -2.63
C ALA A 314 -9.19 10.04 -2.03
N ALA A 315 -9.86 9.76 -0.92
CA ALA A 315 -10.71 10.74 -0.22
C ALA A 315 -9.92 11.96 0.28
N LEU A 316 -8.67 11.77 0.70
CA LEU A 316 -7.80 12.88 1.13
C LEU A 316 -7.46 13.84 -0.02
N CYS A 317 -7.36 13.38 -1.27
CA CYS A 317 -7.21 14.25 -2.43
C CYS A 317 -8.43 15.17 -2.61
N PHE A 318 -9.64 14.63 -2.44
CA PHE A 318 -10.87 15.44 -2.45
C PHE A 318 -10.91 16.41 -1.25
N ALA A 319 -10.54 15.93 -0.05
CA ALA A 319 -10.48 16.75 1.15
C ALA A 319 -9.51 17.93 1.01
N PHE A 320 -8.34 17.70 0.39
CA PHE A 320 -7.38 18.76 0.08
C PHE A 320 -8.01 19.83 -0.82
N GLY A 321 -8.59 19.42 -1.97
CA GLY A 321 -9.23 20.35 -2.90
C GLY A 321 -10.34 21.19 -2.28
N GLU A 322 -11.20 20.60 -1.44
CA GLU A 322 -12.26 21.30 -0.70
C GLU A 322 -11.68 22.28 0.35
N SER A 323 -10.65 21.85 1.08
CA SER A 323 -10.04 22.64 2.15
C SER A 323 -9.31 23.88 1.63
N VAL A 324 -8.61 23.77 0.49
CA VAL A 324 -7.93 24.91 -0.16
C VAL A 324 -8.88 25.75 -1.01
N LYS A 325 -10.17 25.38 -1.10
CA LYS A 325 -11.21 26.02 -1.90
C LYS A 325 -10.92 26.07 -3.42
N ASP A 326 -10.12 25.13 -3.91
CA ASP A 326 -9.89 24.89 -5.33
C ASP A 326 -9.88 23.38 -5.61
N ARG A 327 -11.02 22.86 -6.04
CA ARG A 327 -11.20 21.43 -6.34
C ARG A 327 -10.27 20.93 -7.45
N ARG A 328 -9.81 21.84 -8.34
CA ARG A 328 -8.89 21.49 -9.44
C ARG A 328 -7.54 20.98 -8.89
N GLN A 329 -7.09 21.50 -7.74
CA GLN A 329 -5.85 21.05 -7.10
C GLN A 329 -5.97 19.60 -6.59
N GLY A 330 -7.08 19.26 -5.93
CA GLY A 330 -7.35 17.88 -5.51
C GLY A 330 -7.49 16.93 -6.70
N SER A 331 -8.18 17.37 -7.76
CA SER A 331 -8.33 16.57 -8.99
C SER A 331 -6.99 16.36 -9.69
N MET A 332 -6.11 17.35 -9.73
CA MET A 332 -4.77 17.23 -10.32
C MET A 332 -3.95 16.15 -9.61
N LEU A 333 -3.93 16.14 -8.27
CA LEU A 333 -3.25 15.09 -7.50
C LEU A 333 -3.83 13.71 -7.81
N LEU A 334 -5.17 13.60 -7.76
CA LEU A 334 -5.88 12.35 -8.00
C LEU A 334 -5.60 11.79 -9.40
N TRP A 335 -5.63 12.62 -10.45
CA TRP A 335 -5.33 12.19 -11.81
C TRP A 335 -3.86 11.81 -12.01
N SER A 336 -2.92 12.52 -11.38
CA SER A 336 -1.50 12.16 -11.42
C SER A 336 -1.26 10.77 -10.82
N MET A 337 -1.87 10.50 -9.65
CA MET A 337 -1.80 9.20 -8.98
C MET A 337 -2.48 8.10 -9.80
N THR A 338 -3.68 8.36 -10.33
CA THR A 338 -4.45 7.41 -11.14
C THR A 338 -3.69 7.01 -12.41
N LEU A 339 -3.05 7.97 -13.09
CA LEU A 339 -2.27 7.69 -14.31
C LEU A 339 -1.11 6.73 -14.01
N MET A 340 -0.33 7.00 -12.96
CA MET A 340 0.79 6.13 -12.57
C MET A 340 0.29 4.74 -12.14
N PHE A 341 -0.81 4.67 -11.39
CA PHE A 341 -1.44 3.42 -10.97
C PHE A 341 -1.88 2.55 -12.15
N VAL A 342 -2.60 3.13 -13.12
CA VAL A 342 -3.09 2.39 -14.29
C VAL A 342 -1.94 1.82 -15.11
N VAL A 343 -0.88 2.61 -15.30
CA VAL A 343 0.32 2.14 -16.01
C VAL A 343 0.99 0.99 -15.25
N ALA A 344 1.17 1.12 -13.93
CA ALA A 344 1.76 0.07 -13.11
C ALA A 344 0.92 -1.22 -13.13
N ALA A 345 -0.40 -1.11 -12.99
CA ALA A 345 -1.31 -2.26 -13.03
C ALA A 345 -1.26 -2.97 -14.41
N ALA A 346 -1.24 -2.21 -15.48
CA ALA A 346 -1.11 -2.77 -16.83
C ALA A 346 0.24 -3.50 -17.03
N LEU A 347 1.34 -2.96 -16.50
CA LEU A 347 2.66 -3.56 -16.61
C LEU A 347 2.76 -4.88 -15.84
N VAL A 348 2.28 -4.96 -14.60
CA VAL A 348 2.30 -6.22 -13.82
C VAL A 348 1.42 -7.27 -14.47
N MET A 349 0.19 -6.92 -14.84
CA MET A 349 -0.71 -7.86 -15.52
C MET A 349 -0.11 -8.38 -16.84
N TRP A 350 0.53 -7.49 -17.60
CA TRP A 350 1.21 -7.87 -18.84
C TRP A 350 2.39 -8.82 -18.59
N ALA A 351 3.20 -8.57 -17.55
CA ALA A 351 4.34 -9.43 -17.21
C ALA A 351 3.88 -10.82 -16.77
N GLU A 352 2.91 -10.90 -15.86
CA GLU A 352 2.42 -12.15 -15.29
C GLU A 352 1.64 -13.01 -16.30
N LEU A 353 0.93 -12.39 -17.23
CA LEU A 353 0.20 -13.08 -18.29
C LEU A 353 1.12 -13.70 -19.36
N ARG A 354 2.40 -13.34 -19.41
CA ARG A 354 3.39 -13.95 -20.32
C ARG A 354 4.00 -15.24 -19.81
N GLY A 355 3.76 -15.57 -18.55
CA GLY A 355 4.32 -16.74 -17.90
C GLY A 355 5.82 -16.61 -17.61
N ASN A 356 6.38 -17.67 -17.01
CA ASN A 356 7.81 -17.77 -16.73
C ASN A 356 8.46 -18.76 -17.69
N PRO A 357 9.40 -18.34 -18.57
CA PRO A 357 10.06 -19.21 -19.55
C PRO A 357 10.77 -20.40 -18.91
N HIS A 358 11.23 -20.27 -17.68
CA HIS A 358 11.92 -21.34 -16.96
C HIS A 358 11.04 -22.59 -16.75
N PHE A 359 9.73 -22.43 -16.59
CA PHE A 359 8.81 -23.56 -16.44
C PHE A 359 8.75 -24.44 -17.68
N LEU A 360 8.96 -23.89 -18.89
CA LEU A 360 9.05 -24.71 -20.12
C LEU A 360 10.23 -25.68 -20.07
N THR A 361 11.36 -25.24 -19.53
CA THR A 361 12.56 -26.11 -19.41
C THR A 361 12.36 -27.25 -18.42
N LEU A 362 11.48 -27.07 -17.45
CA LEU A 362 11.07 -28.06 -16.46
C LEU A 362 9.90 -28.95 -16.93
N GLY A 363 9.38 -28.73 -18.14
CA GLY A 363 8.24 -29.48 -18.66
C GLY A 363 6.88 -29.09 -18.05
N ALA A 364 6.82 -27.96 -17.33
CA ALA A 364 5.58 -27.42 -16.77
C ALA A 364 4.89 -26.46 -17.76
N ASP A 365 3.56 -26.26 -17.59
CA ASP A 365 2.82 -25.29 -18.37
C ASP A 365 3.25 -23.87 -17.99
N SER A 366 3.80 -23.12 -18.93
CA SER A 366 4.30 -21.76 -18.74
C SER A 366 3.43 -20.70 -19.39
N ALA A 367 2.23 -21.05 -19.85
CA ALA A 367 1.36 -20.12 -20.58
C ALA A 367 1.04 -18.85 -19.75
N ILE A 368 0.96 -19.00 -18.43
CA ILE A 368 0.70 -17.93 -17.47
C ILE A 368 1.43 -18.20 -16.15
N ASN A 369 1.82 -17.16 -15.42
CA ASN A 369 2.51 -17.33 -14.13
C ASN A 369 1.51 -17.45 -12.97
N MET A 370 1.14 -18.66 -12.58
CA MET A 370 0.27 -18.95 -11.41
C MET A 370 1.05 -19.29 -10.14
N GLU A 371 2.38 -19.35 -10.19
CA GLU A 371 3.20 -19.60 -9.00
C GLU A 371 2.91 -18.57 -7.91
N GLY A 372 2.78 -19.03 -6.67
CA GLY A 372 2.51 -18.18 -5.50
C GLY A 372 1.18 -17.42 -5.54
N LYS A 373 0.27 -17.75 -6.46
CA LYS A 373 -1.04 -17.10 -6.61
C LYS A 373 -2.19 -18.05 -6.33
N GLU A 374 -3.18 -17.55 -5.61
CA GLU A 374 -4.38 -18.31 -5.28
C GLU A 374 -5.29 -18.48 -6.49
N THR A 375 -5.69 -19.74 -6.78
CA THR A 375 -6.58 -20.07 -7.91
C THR A 375 -7.95 -19.38 -7.81
N ARG A 376 -8.45 -19.14 -6.59
CA ARG A 376 -9.73 -18.45 -6.35
C ARG A 376 -9.71 -16.98 -6.75
N PHE A 377 -8.55 -16.35 -6.87
CA PHE A 377 -8.39 -14.95 -7.31
C PHE A 377 -7.88 -14.85 -8.74
N GLY A 378 -7.02 -15.77 -9.15
CA GLY A 378 -6.38 -15.79 -10.46
C GLY A 378 -5.38 -14.65 -10.65
N ILE A 379 -4.74 -14.61 -11.81
CA ILE A 379 -3.63 -13.68 -12.11
C ILE A 379 -4.05 -12.22 -12.03
N LEU A 380 -5.18 -11.85 -12.63
CA LEU A 380 -5.58 -10.44 -12.75
C LEU A 380 -5.83 -9.80 -11.37
N ASN A 381 -6.54 -10.49 -10.48
CA ASN A 381 -6.79 -9.96 -9.14
C ASN A 381 -5.53 -9.99 -8.27
N SER A 382 -4.67 -11.00 -8.39
CA SER A 382 -3.41 -11.06 -7.66
C SER A 382 -2.46 -9.95 -8.11
N SER A 383 -2.33 -9.72 -9.42
CA SER A 383 -1.53 -8.62 -9.97
C SER A 383 -2.07 -7.25 -9.55
N LEU A 384 -3.39 -7.06 -9.60
CA LEU A 384 -4.01 -5.80 -9.19
C LEU A 384 -3.82 -5.55 -7.69
N PHE A 385 -3.98 -6.57 -6.86
CA PHE A 385 -3.76 -6.48 -5.41
C PHE A 385 -2.32 -6.09 -5.08
N ALA A 386 -1.34 -6.73 -5.74
CA ALA A 386 0.08 -6.41 -5.55
C ALA A 386 0.40 -4.95 -5.88
N VAL A 387 -0.16 -4.40 -6.96
CA VAL A 387 0.01 -2.99 -7.32
C VAL A 387 -0.66 -2.06 -6.31
N ILE A 388 -1.89 -2.38 -5.87
CA ILE A 388 -2.62 -1.56 -4.90
C ILE A 388 -1.89 -1.50 -3.57
N THR A 389 -1.44 -2.63 -3.05
CA THR A 389 -0.79 -2.70 -1.74
C THR A 389 0.56 -1.98 -1.73
N THR A 390 1.35 -2.08 -2.79
CA THR A 390 2.68 -1.45 -2.88
C THR A 390 2.61 0.01 -3.32
N ALA A 391 1.54 0.43 -3.98
CA ALA A 391 1.28 1.84 -4.24
C ALA A 391 0.81 2.59 -2.98
N ALA A 392 0.09 1.90 -2.06
CA ALA A 392 -0.59 2.50 -0.92
C ALA A 392 0.15 2.39 0.41
N SER A 393 1.39 1.92 0.46
CA SER A 393 2.08 1.67 1.75
C SER A 393 1.25 0.75 2.67
N CYS A 394 0.63 -0.30 2.10
CA CYS A 394 -0.26 -1.17 2.86
C CYS A 394 0.45 -2.42 3.37
N GLY A 395 1.18 -3.11 2.50
CA GLY A 395 1.90 -4.34 2.86
C GLY A 395 1.06 -5.62 2.86
N ALA A 396 -0.27 -5.54 2.77
CA ALA A 396 -1.12 -6.72 2.63
C ALA A 396 -0.84 -7.46 1.32
N VAL A 397 -0.87 -8.79 1.34
CA VAL A 397 -0.62 -9.61 0.15
C VAL A 397 -1.67 -10.70 0.01
N ASN A 398 -2.13 -10.96 -1.20
CA ASN A 398 -2.98 -12.10 -1.55
C ASN A 398 -2.27 -13.10 -2.49
N ALA A 399 -1.00 -12.84 -2.76
CA ALA A 399 -0.12 -13.65 -3.56
C ALA A 399 1.32 -13.47 -3.07
N MET A 400 2.19 -14.45 -3.31
CA MET A 400 3.60 -14.40 -2.95
C MET A 400 4.35 -13.53 -3.96
N HIS A 401 4.75 -12.31 -3.58
CA HIS A 401 5.42 -11.37 -4.48
C HIS A 401 6.78 -11.88 -4.99
N ASP A 402 7.43 -12.74 -4.20
CA ASP A 402 8.68 -13.40 -4.53
C ASP A 402 8.56 -14.29 -5.78
N SER A 403 7.39 -14.91 -5.97
CA SER A 403 7.07 -15.80 -7.10
C SER A 403 6.55 -15.04 -8.34
N PHE A 404 6.57 -13.72 -8.35
CA PHE A 404 6.25 -12.97 -9.55
C PHE A 404 7.41 -13.07 -10.54
N THR A 405 7.11 -12.91 -11.83
CA THR A 405 8.18 -12.78 -12.84
C THR A 405 9.10 -11.63 -12.48
N ALA A 406 10.36 -11.67 -12.90
CA ALA A 406 11.35 -10.64 -12.57
C ALA A 406 10.84 -9.22 -12.89
N LEU A 407 10.19 -9.01 -14.03
CA LEU A 407 9.56 -7.73 -14.40
C LEU A 407 8.26 -7.47 -13.61
N GLY A 408 7.47 -8.51 -13.33
CA GLY A 408 6.26 -8.40 -12.54
C GLY A 408 6.56 -7.97 -11.11
N GLY A 409 7.58 -8.55 -10.46
CA GLY A 409 8.05 -8.20 -9.12
C GLY A 409 8.78 -6.85 -9.05
N MET A 410 9.41 -6.41 -10.16
CA MET A 410 10.05 -5.10 -10.25
C MET A 410 9.06 -3.94 -10.06
N VAL A 411 7.82 -4.05 -10.54
CA VAL A 411 6.85 -2.94 -10.47
C VAL A 411 6.41 -2.65 -9.03
N PRO A 412 6.02 -3.62 -8.18
CA PRO A 412 5.82 -3.42 -6.75
C PRO A 412 7.02 -2.76 -6.07
N MET A 413 8.24 -3.22 -6.36
CA MET A 413 9.48 -2.65 -5.84
C MET A 413 9.64 -1.18 -6.26
N LEU A 414 9.42 -0.86 -7.54
CA LEU A 414 9.47 0.50 -8.06
C LEU A 414 8.45 1.42 -7.40
N LEU A 415 7.20 0.95 -7.21
CA LEU A 415 6.15 1.75 -6.56
C LEU A 415 6.54 2.16 -5.13
N MET A 416 7.14 1.26 -4.35
CA MET A 416 7.70 1.59 -3.04
C MET A 416 8.86 2.59 -3.16
N GLN A 417 9.77 2.37 -4.10
CA GLN A 417 10.96 3.22 -4.33
C GLN A 417 10.61 4.62 -4.85
N LEU A 418 9.46 4.82 -5.49
CA LEU A 418 8.93 6.15 -5.79
C LEU A 418 8.48 6.92 -4.53
N GLY A 419 8.59 6.34 -3.34
CA GLY A 419 8.17 6.93 -2.07
C GLY A 419 6.68 6.73 -1.78
N GLU A 420 6.07 5.71 -2.41
CA GLU A 420 4.65 5.34 -2.23
C GLU A 420 3.70 6.53 -2.36
N VAL A 421 3.93 7.36 -3.37
CA VAL A 421 3.13 8.56 -3.64
C VAL A 421 1.95 8.30 -4.58
N VAL A 422 1.79 7.09 -5.07
CA VAL A 422 0.68 6.67 -5.94
C VAL A 422 -0.50 6.24 -5.07
N PHE A 423 -1.41 7.13 -4.76
CA PHE A 423 -2.38 7.10 -3.68
C PHE A 423 -1.69 7.11 -2.30
N GLY A 424 -0.77 6.21 -2.08
CA GLY A 424 0.06 6.10 -0.90
C GLY A 424 -0.69 5.66 0.36
N GLY A 425 0.01 5.54 1.48
CA GLY A 425 -0.60 5.23 2.76
C GLY A 425 -1.54 6.33 3.26
N VAL A 426 -2.40 6.00 4.21
CA VAL A 426 -3.37 6.94 4.78
C VAL A 426 -2.67 8.18 5.35
N GLY A 427 -2.82 9.29 4.68
CA GLY A 427 -2.09 10.54 4.94
C GLY A 427 -0.73 10.62 4.25
N ALA A 428 0.10 9.56 4.33
CA ALA A 428 1.46 9.54 3.79
C ALA A 428 1.51 9.82 2.29
N GLY A 429 0.64 9.20 1.52
CA GLY A 429 0.55 9.43 0.09
C GLY A 429 0.26 10.88 -0.29
N LEU A 430 -0.69 11.51 0.41
CA LEU A 430 -1.01 12.91 0.15
C LEU A 430 0.16 13.84 0.47
N TYR A 431 0.76 13.73 1.67
CA TYR A 431 1.87 14.63 2.00
C TYR A 431 3.12 14.32 1.18
N GLY A 432 3.41 13.07 0.84
CA GLY A 432 4.48 12.68 -0.07
C GLY A 432 4.30 13.29 -1.47
N MET A 433 3.11 13.15 -2.06
CA MET A 433 2.83 13.76 -3.36
C MET A 433 2.90 15.29 -3.32
N LEU A 434 2.47 15.94 -2.23
CA LEU A 434 2.59 17.39 -2.07
C LEU A 434 4.05 17.85 -1.99
N LEU A 435 4.96 17.03 -1.43
CA LEU A 435 6.41 17.33 -1.49
C LEU A 435 6.92 17.34 -2.93
N PHE A 436 6.49 16.39 -3.77
CA PHE A 436 6.81 16.39 -5.20
C PHE A 436 6.16 17.55 -5.95
N VAL A 437 4.96 17.99 -5.56
CA VAL A 437 4.35 19.23 -6.10
C VAL A 437 5.23 20.44 -5.80
N LEU A 438 5.70 20.58 -4.54
CA LEU A 438 6.61 21.68 -4.16
C LEU A 438 7.91 21.63 -4.98
N LEU A 439 8.48 20.44 -5.15
CA LEU A 439 9.69 20.23 -5.95
C LEU A 439 9.46 20.59 -7.42
N ALA A 440 8.37 20.10 -8.03
CA ALA A 440 8.04 20.36 -9.43
C ALA A 440 7.80 21.86 -9.70
N VAL A 441 7.06 22.53 -8.82
CA VAL A 441 6.82 23.98 -8.91
C VAL A 441 8.11 24.76 -8.74
N PHE A 442 8.98 24.34 -7.82
CA PHE A 442 10.26 24.99 -7.59
C PHE A 442 11.19 24.87 -8.79
N ILE A 443 11.37 23.66 -9.35
CA ILE A 443 12.19 23.43 -10.53
C ILE A 443 11.66 24.23 -11.73
N ALA A 444 10.35 24.13 -12.01
CA ALA A 444 9.72 24.83 -13.13
C ALA A 444 9.81 26.35 -12.97
N GLY A 445 9.62 26.87 -11.74
CA GLY A 445 9.74 28.30 -11.45
C GLY A 445 11.16 28.82 -11.72
N LEU A 446 12.18 28.11 -11.25
CA LEU A 446 13.58 28.49 -11.49
C LEU A 446 13.97 28.43 -12.98
N MET A 447 13.53 27.40 -13.70
CA MET A 447 13.83 27.25 -15.15
C MET A 447 13.22 28.38 -15.99
N ILE A 448 12.05 28.91 -15.58
CA ILE A 448 11.36 30.00 -16.29
C ILE A 448 11.82 31.38 -15.79
N GLY A 449 12.67 31.43 -14.74
CA GLY A 449 13.11 32.68 -14.11
C GLY A 449 12.01 33.38 -13.29
N ARG A 450 11.07 32.62 -12.73
CA ARG A 450 9.94 33.13 -11.92
C ARG A 450 10.04 32.68 -10.48
N THR A 451 9.46 33.46 -9.56
CA THR A 451 9.36 33.06 -8.15
C THR A 451 8.48 31.83 -8.03
N PRO A 452 8.98 30.71 -7.43
CA PRO A 452 8.17 29.54 -7.21
C PRO A 452 7.03 29.80 -6.22
N GLU A 453 5.80 29.54 -6.64
CA GLU A 453 4.59 29.77 -5.81
C GLU A 453 3.63 28.58 -5.93
N PHE A 454 3.10 28.13 -4.79
CA PHE A 454 2.03 27.14 -4.76
C PHE A 454 0.85 27.65 -3.94
N LEU A 455 -0.35 27.63 -4.51
CA LEU A 455 -1.58 28.19 -3.91
C LEU A 455 -1.42 29.66 -3.48
N GLY A 456 -0.67 30.45 -4.24
CA GLY A 456 -0.37 31.85 -3.96
C GLY A 456 0.60 32.06 -2.79
N LYS A 457 1.24 31.01 -2.30
CA LYS A 457 2.27 31.10 -1.26
C LYS A 457 3.64 30.87 -1.87
N LYS A 458 4.58 31.78 -1.61
CA LYS A 458 5.96 31.68 -2.07
C LYS A 458 6.66 30.49 -1.42
N ILE A 459 7.38 29.71 -2.21
CA ILE A 459 8.23 28.61 -1.74
C ILE A 459 9.64 29.19 -1.55
N ASP A 460 10.09 29.26 -0.31
CA ASP A 460 11.41 29.77 0.05
C ASP A 460 12.43 28.63 0.24
N VAL A 461 13.69 28.99 0.47
CA VAL A 461 14.78 28.03 0.66
C VAL A 461 14.55 27.07 1.82
N TRP A 462 13.84 27.53 2.87
CA TRP A 462 13.53 26.69 4.03
C TRP A 462 12.62 25.51 3.67
N GLU A 463 11.51 25.77 2.98
CA GLU A 463 10.58 24.73 2.56
C GLU A 463 11.27 23.76 1.61
N MET A 464 12.14 24.24 0.73
CA MET A 464 12.89 23.38 -0.20
C MET A 464 13.91 22.51 0.51
N LYS A 465 14.61 23.03 1.54
CA LYS A 465 15.51 22.20 2.36
C LYS A 465 14.73 21.07 3.06
N MET A 466 13.56 21.36 3.62
CA MET A 466 12.72 20.36 4.28
C MET A 466 12.15 19.36 3.26
N THR A 467 11.74 19.83 2.08
CA THR A 467 11.26 18.97 0.98
C THR A 467 12.36 18.03 0.51
N ALA A 468 13.58 18.54 0.27
CA ALA A 468 14.71 17.72 -0.14
C ALA A 468 15.07 16.68 0.92
N LEU A 469 15.10 17.07 2.20
CA LEU A 469 15.35 16.13 3.30
C LEU A 469 14.32 15.01 3.31
N ALA A 470 13.04 15.35 3.25
CA ALA A 470 11.95 14.36 3.28
C ALA A 470 11.99 13.39 2.08
N ILE A 471 12.34 13.88 0.88
CA ILE A 471 12.42 13.02 -0.32
C ILE A 471 13.67 12.13 -0.28
N LEU A 472 14.78 12.57 0.30
CA LEU A 472 16.05 11.84 0.28
C LEU A 472 16.22 10.83 1.42
N VAL A 473 15.43 10.92 2.49
CA VAL A 473 15.55 10.00 3.65
C VAL A 473 15.34 8.55 3.23
N THR A 474 14.24 8.23 2.55
CA THR A 474 13.93 6.84 2.18
C THR A 474 14.91 6.25 1.16
N PRO A 475 15.29 6.94 0.08
CA PRO A 475 16.34 6.46 -0.81
C PRO A 475 17.68 6.18 -0.12
N ALA A 476 18.10 7.06 0.78
CA ALA A 476 19.33 6.86 1.52
C ALA A 476 19.27 5.58 2.38
N LEU A 477 18.15 5.37 3.08
CA LEU A 477 17.93 4.15 3.87
C LEU A 477 17.93 2.89 3.01
N VAL A 478 17.25 2.92 1.87
CA VAL A 478 17.17 1.79 0.94
C VAL A 478 18.56 1.41 0.43
N LEU A 479 19.30 2.36 -0.12
CA LEU A 479 20.59 2.06 -0.73
C LEU A 479 21.65 1.68 0.31
N ILE A 480 21.74 2.40 1.44
CA ILE A 480 22.69 2.10 2.51
C ILE A 480 22.32 0.79 3.21
N GLY A 481 21.04 0.57 3.55
CA GLY A 481 20.58 -0.66 4.20
C GLY A 481 20.80 -1.90 3.33
N THR A 482 20.51 -1.81 2.03
CA THR A 482 20.80 -2.89 1.08
C THR A 482 22.29 -3.16 0.99
N ALA A 483 23.14 -2.11 0.91
CA ALA A 483 24.58 -2.28 0.87
C ALA A 483 25.12 -2.96 2.14
N ILE A 484 24.67 -2.53 3.33
CA ILE A 484 25.05 -3.16 4.61
C ILE A 484 24.64 -4.64 4.63
N ALA A 485 23.41 -4.97 4.23
CA ALA A 485 22.94 -6.35 4.21
C ALA A 485 23.73 -7.23 3.23
N MET A 486 24.02 -6.72 2.04
CA MET A 486 24.78 -7.47 1.02
C MET A 486 26.27 -7.61 1.36
N MET A 487 26.86 -6.70 2.14
CA MET A 487 28.26 -6.77 2.53
C MET A 487 28.52 -7.60 3.79
N THR A 488 27.48 -7.98 4.53
CA THR A 488 27.58 -8.77 5.77
C THR A 488 27.15 -10.21 5.57
N ASP A 489 27.82 -11.15 6.22
CA ASP A 489 27.42 -12.58 6.18
C ASP A 489 26.06 -12.79 6.81
N ALA A 490 25.75 -12.08 7.91
CA ALA A 490 24.46 -12.14 8.58
C ALA A 490 23.29 -11.67 7.70
N GLY A 491 23.52 -10.69 6.83
CA GLY A 491 22.53 -10.24 5.85
C GLY A 491 22.32 -11.26 4.74
N ARG A 492 23.40 -11.77 4.17
CA ARG A 492 23.34 -12.78 3.08
C ARG A 492 22.78 -14.13 3.54
N ALA A 493 23.00 -14.52 4.78
CA ALA A 493 22.48 -15.79 5.32
C ALA A 493 20.96 -15.89 5.34
N GLY A 494 20.23 -14.76 5.24
CA GLY A 494 18.77 -14.73 5.19
C GLY A 494 18.19 -14.96 3.80
N MET A 495 18.97 -14.86 2.71
CA MET A 495 18.50 -15.04 1.34
C MET A 495 18.24 -16.52 1.04
N ALA A 496 17.05 -16.83 0.52
CA ALA A 496 16.74 -18.18 0.07
C ALA A 496 17.28 -18.46 -1.33
N ASN A 497 17.30 -17.45 -2.19
CA ASN A 497 17.73 -17.58 -3.58
C ASN A 497 19.13 -16.97 -3.80
N PRO A 498 20.03 -17.66 -4.53
CA PRO A 498 21.33 -17.09 -4.86
C PRO A 498 21.24 -16.09 -6.04
N GLY A 499 22.28 -15.27 -6.18
CA GLY A 499 22.45 -14.40 -7.36
C GLY A 499 21.56 -13.17 -7.39
N THR A 500 21.05 -12.86 -8.57
CA THR A 500 20.27 -11.62 -8.82
C THR A 500 18.92 -11.59 -8.12
N HIS A 501 18.26 -12.74 -7.97
CA HIS A 501 17.01 -12.84 -7.25
C HIS A 501 17.19 -12.59 -5.74
N GLY A 502 18.22 -13.19 -5.11
CA GLY A 502 18.53 -12.92 -3.69
C GLY A 502 18.90 -11.45 -3.42
N PHE A 503 19.56 -10.77 -4.37
CA PHE A 503 19.74 -9.32 -4.28
C PHE A 503 18.39 -8.60 -4.31
N SER A 504 17.45 -9.04 -5.15
CA SER A 504 16.10 -8.48 -5.22
C SER A 504 15.31 -8.72 -3.92
N GLU A 505 15.46 -9.87 -3.24
CA GLU A 505 14.87 -10.14 -1.92
C GLU A 505 15.32 -9.09 -0.88
N VAL A 506 16.63 -8.84 -0.82
CA VAL A 506 17.22 -7.86 0.11
C VAL A 506 16.77 -6.43 -0.24
N LEU A 507 16.86 -6.05 -1.52
CA LEU A 507 16.46 -4.72 -1.98
C LEU A 507 14.97 -4.47 -1.72
N TYR A 508 14.12 -5.48 -1.94
CA TYR A 508 12.69 -5.40 -1.66
C TYR A 508 12.42 -5.19 -0.17
N ALA A 509 13.04 -5.99 0.71
CA ALA A 509 12.85 -5.92 2.15
C ALA A 509 13.23 -4.55 2.72
N VAL A 510 14.39 -4.01 2.31
CA VAL A 510 14.84 -2.69 2.77
C VAL A 510 14.00 -1.57 2.16
N SER A 511 13.56 -1.71 0.88
CA SER A 511 12.64 -0.75 0.25
C SER A 511 11.29 -0.72 0.98
N SER A 512 10.74 -1.89 1.32
CA SER A 512 9.50 -2.03 2.06
C SER A 512 9.58 -1.41 3.45
N ALA A 513 10.64 -1.71 4.21
CA ALA A 513 10.84 -1.17 5.54
C ALA A 513 11.05 0.36 5.55
N ALA A 514 11.90 0.88 4.65
CA ALA A 514 12.21 2.31 4.59
C ALA A 514 11.02 3.17 4.15
N ASN A 515 10.15 2.65 3.29
CA ASN A 515 8.93 3.32 2.84
C ASN A 515 7.69 2.97 3.68
N ASN A 516 7.85 2.18 4.75
CA ASN A 516 6.76 1.76 5.65
C ASN A 516 5.63 0.97 4.95
N ASN A 517 5.98 0.08 4.02
CA ASN A 517 5.02 -0.77 3.33
C ASN A 517 4.66 -2.02 4.12
N GLY A 518 5.63 -2.89 4.43
CA GLY A 518 5.45 -4.13 5.17
C GLY A 518 5.42 -5.41 4.35
N SER A 519 5.18 -5.37 3.03
CA SER A 519 5.28 -6.55 2.17
C SER A 519 6.73 -7.01 2.00
N ALA A 520 6.93 -8.29 1.73
CA ALA A 520 8.22 -8.90 1.54
C ALA A 520 8.26 -9.77 0.27
N PHE A 521 9.46 -9.96 -0.29
CA PHE A 521 9.75 -11.19 -1.01
C PHE A 521 10.01 -12.26 0.06
N ALA A 522 9.12 -13.24 0.13
CA ALA A 522 9.04 -14.17 1.25
C ALA A 522 10.15 -15.24 1.25
N GLY A 523 11.05 -15.23 0.25
CA GLY A 523 12.30 -15.98 0.26
C GLY A 523 13.27 -15.51 1.33
N LEU A 524 13.20 -14.25 1.77
CA LEU A 524 14.09 -13.71 2.80
C LEU A 524 13.68 -14.17 4.21
N SER A 525 14.58 -14.90 4.89
CA SER A 525 14.44 -15.27 6.31
C SER A 525 14.87 -14.11 7.22
N ALA A 526 13.90 -13.26 7.60
CA ALA A 526 14.17 -12.01 8.29
C ALA A 526 14.14 -12.10 9.83
N ASN A 527 13.80 -13.26 10.43
CA ASN A 527 13.76 -13.39 11.89
C ASN A 527 15.13 -13.68 12.49
N THR A 528 16.03 -12.75 12.36
CA THR A 528 17.35 -12.75 13.01
C THR A 528 17.62 -11.41 13.67
N PRO A 529 18.48 -11.33 14.71
CA PRO A 529 18.80 -10.06 15.36
C PRO A 529 19.32 -8.99 14.38
N PHE A 530 20.09 -9.41 13.36
CA PHE A 530 20.58 -8.51 12.32
C PHE A 530 19.43 -7.85 11.54
N TRP A 531 18.54 -8.67 10.96
CA TRP A 531 17.43 -8.18 10.17
C TRP A 531 16.39 -7.44 11.01
N ASN A 532 16.07 -7.96 12.20
CA ASN A 532 15.13 -7.30 13.10
C ASN A 532 15.59 -5.88 13.46
N LEU A 533 16.88 -5.66 13.72
CA LEU A 533 17.41 -4.33 14.04
C LEU A 533 17.55 -3.43 12.83
N LEU A 534 18.10 -3.94 11.71
CA LEU A 534 18.27 -3.15 10.49
C LEU A 534 16.94 -2.62 9.97
N LEU A 535 15.93 -3.50 9.86
CA LEU A 535 14.61 -3.11 9.37
C LEU A 535 13.89 -2.20 10.37
N ALA A 536 14.06 -2.40 11.69
CA ALA A 536 13.50 -1.49 12.71
C ALA A 536 14.03 -0.05 12.55
N VAL A 537 15.34 0.11 12.32
CA VAL A 537 15.93 1.44 12.05
C VAL A 537 15.38 2.03 10.76
N CYS A 538 15.29 1.24 9.68
CA CYS A 538 14.73 1.69 8.41
C CYS A 538 13.27 2.16 8.56
N MET A 539 12.43 1.40 9.24
CA MET A 539 11.02 1.72 9.50
C MET A 539 10.86 3.00 10.34
N PHE A 540 11.64 3.10 11.42
CA PHE A 540 11.56 4.25 12.33
C PHE A 540 12.00 5.56 11.64
N VAL A 541 13.17 5.54 11.00
CA VAL A 541 13.70 6.73 10.31
C VAL A 541 12.89 7.04 9.06
N GLY A 542 12.42 6.04 8.32
CA GLY A 542 11.52 6.22 7.17
C GLY A 542 10.24 6.97 7.55
N ARG A 543 9.62 6.63 8.68
CA ARG A 543 8.37 7.28 9.13
C ARG A 543 8.60 8.68 9.69
N PHE A 544 9.41 8.78 10.74
CA PHE A 544 9.56 10.05 11.47
C PHE A 544 10.49 11.03 10.76
N GLY A 545 11.46 10.53 9.98
CA GLY A 545 12.30 11.36 9.12
C GLY A 545 11.53 12.10 8.03
N ILE A 546 10.34 11.64 7.64
CA ILE A 546 9.42 12.36 6.73
C ILE A 546 8.43 13.22 7.51
N ILE A 547 7.83 12.72 8.60
CA ILE A 547 6.83 13.47 9.38
C ILE A 547 7.40 14.79 9.90
N ILE A 548 8.65 14.79 10.42
CA ILE A 548 9.27 15.99 10.99
C ILE A 548 9.39 17.12 9.95
N PRO A 549 10.01 16.93 8.78
CA PRO A 549 10.07 17.96 7.74
C PRO A 549 8.68 18.38 7.22
N VAL A 550 7.75 17.44 7.06
CA VAL A 550 6.37 17.74 6.63
C VAL A 550 5.68 18.70 7.61
N MET A 551 5.82 18.46 8.91
CA MET A 551 5.26 19.35 9.95
C MET A 551 5.94 20.72 9.96
N ALA A 552 7.25 20.78 9.71
CA ALA A 552 7.97 22.05 9.57
C ALA A 552 7.48 22.85 8.35
N ILE A 553 7.25 22.17 7.21
CA ILE A 553 6.65 22.79 6.01
C ILE A 553 5.25 23.30 6.32
N ALA A 554 4.40 22.49 6.98
CA ALA A 554 3.05 22.87 7.35
C ALA A 554 3.05 24.15 8.20
N GLY A 555 3.94 24.22 9.20
CA GLY A 555 4.10 25.40 10.05
C GLY A 555 4.57 26.65 9.29
N ALA A 556 5.57 26.49 8.42
CA ALA A 556 6.08 27.58 7.61
C ALA A 556 5.03 28.11 6.61
N MET A 557 4.30 27.20 5.96
CA MET A 557 3.26 27.57 5.00
C MET A 557 2.05 28.24 5.66
N ALA A 558 1.70 27.89 6.90
CA ALA A 558 0.54 28.46 7.61
C ALA A 558 0.66 29.95 7.89
N VAL A 559 1.87 30.44 8.20
CA VAL A 559 2.11 31.85 8.51
C VAL A 559 2.24 32.75 7.28
N LYS A 560 2.43 32.17 6.08
CA LYS A 560 2.61 32.92 4.84
C LYS A 560 1.34 33.64 4.40
N LYS A 561 1.53 34.84 3.86
CA LYS A 561 0.47 35.61 3.18
C LYS A 561 0.25 35.02 1.80
N VAL A 562 -1.01 35.02 1.36
CA VAL A 562 -1.36 34.63 -0.02
C VAL A 562 -1.17 35.84 -0.92
N GLN A 563 -0.40 35.70 -1.97
CA GLN A 563 -0.22 36.69 -3.02
C GLN A 563 -1.31 36.55 -4.09
N PRO A 564 -1.74 37.63 -4.71
CA PRO A 564 -2.69 37.56 -5.82
C PRO A 564 -2.02 36.88 -7.03
N VAL A 565 -2.81 36.06 -7.74
CA VAL A 565 -2.37 35.39 -8.97
C VAL A 565 -2.04 36.45 -10.02
N GLY A 566 -0.79 36.50 -10.48
CA GLY A 566 -0.31 37.39 -11.53
C GLY A 566 -0.08 36.68 -12.86
N ASN A 567 0.19 37.42 -13.92
CA ASN A 567 0.53 36.88 -15.26
C ASN A 567 1.81 36.00 -15.24
N GLY A 568 2.56 36.03 -14.12
CA GLY A 568 3.76 35.24 -13.89
C GLY A 568 3.55 33.93 -13.14
N THR A 569 2.38 33.67 -12.58
CA THR A 569 2.12 32.48 -11.77
C THR A 569 1.94 31.25 -12.65
N LEU A 570 2.70 30.18 -12.37
CA LEU A 570 2.55 28.90 -13.08
C LEU A 570 1.21 28.26 -12.68
N PRO A 571 0.32 27.91 -13.62
CA PRO A 571 -0.90 27.17 -13.30
C PRO A 571 -0.55 25.78 -12.77
N THR A 572 -0.88 25.51 -11.50
CA THR A 572 -0.61 24.23 -10.84
C THR A 572 -1.76 23.23 -10.97
N HIS A 573 -2.53 23.34 -12.05
CA HIS A 573 -3.62 22.45 -12.41
C HIS A 573 -3.66 22.26 -13.93
N GLY A 574 -4.28 21.18 -14.37
CA GLY A 574 -4.39 20.86 -15.79
C GLY A 574 -3.38 19.83 -16.29
N PRO A 575 -3.53 19.38 -17.56
CA PRO A 575 -2.78 18.25 -18.09
C PRO A 575 -1.26 18.48 -18.12
N LEU A 576 -0.83 19.71 -18.44
CA LEU A 576 0.60 20.03 -18.47
C LEU A 576 1.25 19.88 -17.08
N PHE A 577 0.58 20.34 -16.03
CA PHE A 577 1.11 20.21 -14.68
C PHE A 577 1.07 18.75 -14.20
N ILE A 578 0.04 17.97 -14.58
CA ILE A 578 0.00 16.52 -14.33
C ILE A 578 1.21 15.83 -14.95
N ALA A 579 1.50 16.13 -16.22
CA ALA A 579 2.66 15.56 -16.92
C ALA A 579 3.99 15.97 -16.23
N LEU A 580 4.12 17.24 -15.85
CA LEU A 580 5.29 17.75 -15.11
C LEU A 580 5.47 17.04 -13.76
N LEU A 581 4.40 16.88 -13.00
CA LEU A 581 4.43 16.22 -11.69
C LEU A 581 4.81 14.76 -11.82
N VAL A 582 4.13 14.01 -12.70
CA VAL A 582 4.45 12.60 -12.98
C VAL A 582 5.89 12.46 -13.47
N GLY A 583 6.33 13.32 -14.39
CA GLY A 583 7.71 13.36 -14.88
C GLY A 583 8.72 13.62 -13.77
N THR A 584 8.41 14.52 -12.83
CA THR A 584 9.29 14.81 -11.68
C THR A 584 9.41 13.61 -10.75
N VAL A 585 8.30 12.93 -10.42
CA VAL A 585 8.31 11.72 -9.58
C VAL A 585 9.14 10.62 -10.24
N LEU A 586 8.87 10.33 -11.52
CA LEU A 586 9.59 9.30 -12.26
C LEU A 586 11.08 9.63 -12.44
N LEU A 587 11.42 10.89 -12.70
CA LEU A 587 12.81 11.32 -12.86
C LEU A 587 13.61 11.15 -11.56
N VAL A 588 13.06 11.58 -10.43
CA VAL A 588 13.73 11.41 -9.12
C VAL A 588 13.90 9.94 -8.79
N GLY A 589 12.85 9.12 -8.97
CA GLY A 589 12.93 7.68 -8.77
C GLY A 589 13.96 7.00 -9.69
N ALA A 590 13.95 7.36 -10.96
CA ALA A 590 14.88 6.81 -11.94
C ALA A 590 16.35 7.16 -11.61
N LEU A 591 16.64 8.42 -11.34
CA LEU A 591 18.01 8.86 -11.00
C LEU A 591 18.55 8.15 -9.74
N THR A 592 17.66 7.78 -8.83
CA THR A 592 18.05 7.16 -7.57
C THR A 592 18.18 5.64 -7.67
N PHE A 593 17.23 4.96 -8.32
CA PHE A 593 17.07 3.51 -8.18
C PHE A 593 17.38 2.69 -9.45
N ILE A 594 17.54 3.31 -10.63
CA ILE A 594 17.87 2.55 -11.86
C ILE A 594 19.10 1.63 -11.66
N PRO A 595 20.22 2.07 -11.03
CA PRO A 595 21.35 1.17 -10.85
C PRO A 595 21.02 -0.07 -10.00
N ALA A 596 20.27 0.10 -8.91
CA ALA A 596 19.87 -1.01 -8.05
C ALA A 596 18.89 -1.96 -8.76
N LEU A 597 17.91 -1.43 -9.49
CA LEU A 597 16.97 -2.23 -10.28
C LEU A 597 17.67 -2.98 -11.44
N ALA A 598 18.72 -2.39 -12.01
CA ALA A 598 19.51 -3.04 -13.04
C ALA A 598 20.30 -4.25 -12.51
N LEU A 599 20.78 -4.20 -11.27
CA LEU A 599 21.52 -5.29 -10.62
C LEU A 599 20.62 -6.44 -10.14
N GLY A 600 19.38 -6.19 -9.84
CA GLY A 600 18.38 -7.17 -9.41
C GLY A 600 17.45 -7.61 -10.55
N PRO A 601 16.21 -7.12 -10.57
CA PRO A 601 15.15 -7.65 -11.43
C PRO A 601 15.43 -7.55 -12.94
N VAL A 602 16.18 -6.51 -13.41
CA VAL A 602 16.52 -6.41 -14.83
C VAL A 602 17.57 -7.44 -15.23
N ALA A 603 18.62 -7.62 -14.41
CA ALA A 603 19.64 -8.64 -14.66
C ALA A 603 19.03 -10.05 -14.62
N GLU A 604 18.16 -10.33 -13.63
CA GLU A 604 17.41 -11.58 -13.53
C GLU A 604 16.57 -11.85 -14.79
N HIS A 605 15.82 -10.85 -15.27
CA HIS A 605 15.04 -10.98 -16.49
C HIS A 605 15.88 -11.29 -17.71
N LEU A 606 17.06 -10.65 -17.85
CA LEU A 606 17.98 -10.91 -18.95
C LEU A 606 18.57 -12.32 -18.88
N GLN A 607 18.91 -12.80 -17.67
CA GLN A 607 19.37 -14.19 -17.47
C GLN A 607 18.31 -15.21 -17.87
N LEU A 608 17.04 -14.99 -17.47
CA LEU A 608 15.91 -15.85 -17.83
C LEU A 608 15.70 -15.94 -19.36
N ILE A 609 15.87 -14.83 -20.09
CA ILE A 609 15.75 -14.83 -21.56
C ILE A 609 16.93 -15.54 -22.23
N GLN A 610 18.12 -15.43 -21.66
CA GLN A 610 19.33 -16.07 -22.22
C GLN A 610 19.44 -17.54 -21.87
N GLY A 611 18.55 -18.09 -21.04
CA GLY A 611 18.54 -19.50 -20.65
C GLY A 611 19.68 -19.88 -19.71
N GLN A 612 20.21 -18.93 -18.96
CA GLN A 612 21.29 -19.11 -17.97
C GLN A 612 20.75 -19.23 -16.55
#